data_d6110cfb4af4eff7b66bf353ada326dc
#
_entry.id   d6110cfb4af4eff7b66bf353ada326dc
#
_cell.length_a   1.000
_cell.length_b   1.000
_cell.length_c   1.000
_cell.angle_alpha   90.00
_cell.angle_beta   90.00
_cell.angle_gamma   90.00
#
_symmetry.space_group_name_H-M   'P 1'
#
loop_
_entity.id
_entity.type
_entity.pdbx_description
1 polymer ?
#
loop_
_entity_poly.entity_id
_entity_poly.type
_entity_poly.pdbx_seq_one_letter_code
_entity_poly.pdbx_strand_id
1 'polypeptide(L)'
;MSSPESEPHAPSAVSPSWGWARGTPPQLRIMETEPLDYHRLLRGTSAYRWWKPLALLLLSGAFFGILTVVVTVAVIPVLLLTDPDYPAQVAAGTAAALDTQRPVSVLVSMVSIIIMLPAVLLAMLVLGMRPIGLIWSVAARMRWGLLGRLFVISVLAIAVMNLVGIAAGVLLEPATDPAAAANETAFDARAALLSMLLVLLLVPLQSTAEEIVFRGLFMQVLGAWLRNPWFAILIPSIGFASLHIYDIWGLLAVGLLGAVSAWLTWRTGGLEAAIAIHVVNNYVAFGIMASGLTGETAQTTGDGSAAGLIGQIAGLALFAWLTLRVFTRGGYGRQRIDLIQHTSAPKERGTR
;
A
#
# COMPACT_ATOMS: atom_id res chain seq x y z
N MET A 1 32.83 -4.83 83.62
CA MET A 1 32.52 -6.13 83.09
C MET A 1 31.04 -6.08 82.73
N SER A 2 30.71 -5.77 81.47
CA SER A 2 29.39 -5.70 80.97
C SER A 2 29.27 -6.78 79.85
N SER A 3 28.37 -7.72 80.06
CA SER A 3 28.05 -8.83 79.13
C SER A 3 27.40 -8.29 77.89
N PRO A 4 27.61 -8.88 76.69
CA PRO A 4 26.92 -8.47 75.50
C PRO A 4 25.53 -9.12 75.48
N GLU A 5 24.48 -8.30 75.23
CA GLU A 5 23.12 -8.72 74.95
C GLU A 5 23.09 -9.50 73.61
N SER A 6 22.46 -10.68 73.69
CA SER A 6 22.17 -11.52 72.51
C SER A 6 20.97 -10.99 71.78
N GLU A 7 21.17 -10.61 70.49
CA GLU A 7 20.08 -10.29 69.56
C GLU A 7 19.14 -11.49 69.34
N PRO A 8 17.84 -11.25 69.25
CA PRO A 8 16.86 -12.34 69.00
C PRO A 8 16.91 -12.72 67.51
N HIS A 9 17.25 -13.96 67.20
CA HIS A 9 17.12 -14.53 65.88
C HIS A 9 15.66 -14.50 65.37
N ALA A 10 15.40 -13.76 64.30
CA ALA A 10 14.14 -13.80 63.58
C ALA A 10 13.91 -15.24 63.02
N PRO A 11 12.70 -15.81 63.15
CA PRO A 11 12.42 -17.15 62.61
C PRO A 11 12.52 -17.13 61.07
N SER A 12 13.34 -18.04 60.53
CA SER A 12 13.43 -18.30 59.11
C SER A 12 12.08 -18.67 58.55
N ALA A 13 11.48 -17.83 57.69
CA ALA A 13 10.27 -18.11 56.97
C ALA A 13 10.51 -19.33 56.05
N VAL A 14 9.99 -20.48 56.47
CA VAL A 14 9.97 -21.69 55.64
C VAL A 14 8.92 -21.47 54.54
N SER A 15 9.39 -21.17 53.32
CA SER A 15 8.53 -21.09 52.15
C SER A 15 7.92 -22.46 51.87
N PRO A 16 6.58 -22.59 51.68
CA PRO A 16 5.96 -23.88 51.40
C PRO A 16 6.46 -24.42 50.06
N SER A 17 7.18 -25.53 50.08
CA SER A 17 7.63 -26.23 48.86
C SER A 17 6.49 -27.06 48.27
N TRP A 18 5.64 -26.41 47.51
CA TRP A 18 4.68 -27.10 46.68
C TRP A 18 5.40 -27.89 45.59
N GLY A 19 5.27 -29.21 45.52
CA GLY A 19 6.01 -30.10 44.65
C GLY A 19 5.90 -29.80 43.12
N TRP A 20 4.89 -29.04 42.73
CA TRP A 20 4.72 -28.54 41.37
C TRP A 20 5.53 -27.27 41.04
N ALA A 21 6.12 -26.60 42.03
CA ALA A 21 6.89 -25.37 41.84
C ALA A 21 8.37 -25.62 41.55
N ARG A 22 8.81 -26.87 41.30
CA ARG A 22 10.24 -27.19 41.05
C ARG A 22 10.72 -26.98 39.61
N GLY A 23 9.90 -26.45 38.72
CA GLY A 23 10.35 -26.01 37.41
C GLY A 23 11.07 -24.67 37.53
N THR A 24 12.33 -24.57 37.08
CA THR A 24 12.97 -23.26 36.88
C THR A 24 12.05 -22.43 36.00
N PRO A 25 11.62 -21.23 36.45
CA PRO A 25 10.74 -20.41 35.59
C PRO A 25 11.41 -20.19 34.24
N PRO A 26 10.65 -20.24 33.14
CA PRO A 26 11.21 -20.03 31.83
C PRO A 26 11.92 -18.67 31.78
N GLN A 27 13.19 -18.69 31.46
CA GLN A 27 13.97 -17.46 31.34
C GLN A 27 13.56 -16.74 30.07
N LEU A 28 12.98 -15.55 30.23
CA LEU A 28 12.73 -14.63 29.15
C LEU A 28 14.08 -14.08 28.67
N ARG A 29 14.53 -14.49 27.50
CA ARG A 29 15.68 -13.88 26.81
C ARG A 29 15.18 -12.87 25.80
N ILE A 30 15.69 -11.66 25.88
CA ILE A 30 15.54 -10.67 24.82
C ILE A 30 16.63 -10.97 23.80
N MET A 31 16.24 -11.20 22.55
CA MET A 31 17.15 -11.43 21.44
C MET A 31 16.87 -10.43 20.31
N GLU A 32 17.93 -10.00 19.65
CA GLU A 32 17.81 -9.23 18.42
C GLU A 32 17.40 -10.15 17.26
N THR A 33 16.54 -9.62 16.38
CA THR A 33 16.26 -10.31 15.11
C THR A 33 17.46 -10.19 14.16
N GLU A 34 17.55 -11.07 13.17
CA GLU A 34 18.35 -10.75 11.97
C GLU A 34 17.85 -9.42 11.38
N PRO A 35 18.70 -8.67 10.63
CA PRO A 35 18.23 -7.48 9.91
C PRO A 35 17.11 -7.84 8.95
N LEU A 36 15.93 -7.25 9.16
CA LEU A 36 14.72 -7.54 8.38
C LEU A 36 14.55 -6.52 7.26
N ASP A 37 14.47 -7.00 6.04
CA ASP A 37 14.02 -6.21 4.90
C ASP A 37 12.52 -5.92 5.02
N TYR A 38 12.03 -4.90 4.31
CA TYR A 38 10.65 -4.42 4.40
C TYR A 38 9.60 -5.53 4.24
N HIS A 39 9.74 -6.43 3.26
CA HIS A 39 8.80 -7.53 3.04
C HIS A 39 8.75 -8.54 4.19
N ARG A 40 9.70 -8.53 5.11
CA ARG A 40 9.81 -9.45 6.24
C ARG A 40 9.45 -8.83 7.59
N LEU A 41 9.03 -7.57 7.64
CA LEU A 41 8.85 -6.82 8.88
C LEU A 41 7.86 -7.46 9.85
N LEU A 42 6.82 -8.18 9.38
CA LEU A 42 5.88 -8.88 10.26
C LEU A 42 6.59 -9.88 11.19
N ARG A 43 7.74 -10.45 10.79
CA ARG A 43 8.50 -11.40 11.61
C ARG A 43 9.16 -10.75 12.82
N GLY A 44 9.37 -9.44 12.79
CA GLY A 44 9.93 -8.66 13.91
C GLY A 44 8.88 -8.25 14.95
N THR A 45 7.60 -8.50 14.71
CA THR A 45 6.56 -8.18 15.70
C THR A 45 6.55 -9.22 16.84
N SER A 46 6.38 -8.78 18.09
CA SER A 46 6.28 -9.67 19.24
C SER A 46 5.09 -10.64 19.16
N ALA A 47 4.05 -10.24 18.45
CA ALA A 47 2.85 -11.03 18.23
C ALA A 47 2.99 -12.03 17.07
N TYR A 48 4.11 -12.06 16.35
CA TYR A 48 4.29 -12.94 15.19
C TYR A 48 4.03 -14.42 15.56
N ARG A 49 3.24 -15.08 14.70
CA ARG A 49 3.06 -16.54 14.63
C ARG A 49 2.97 -16.89 13.14
N TRP A 50 3.38 -18.07 12.75
CA TRP A 50 3.46 -18.48 11.34
C TRP A 50 2.14 -18.33 10.56
N TRP A 51 0.98 -18.45 11.23
CA TRP A 51 -0.35 -18.34 10.63
C TRP A 51 -0.91 -16.91 10.62
N LYS A 52 -0.39 -16.01 11.47
CA LYS A 52 -0.93 -14.63 11.59
C LYS A 52 -0.85 -13.79 10.33
N PRO A 53 0.16 -13.92 9.45
CA PRO A 53 0.14 -13.23 8.17
C PRO A 53 -1.07 -13.59 7.31
N LEU A 54 -1.48 -14.87 7.27
CA LEU A 54 -2.69 -15.28 6.58
C LEU A 54 -3.94 -14.73 7.25
N ALA A 55 -4.02 -14.82 8.58
CA ALA A 55 -5.14 -14.23 9.34
C ALA A 55 -5.25 -12.72 9.12
N LEU A 56 -4.12 -12.01 9.02
CA LEU A 56 -4.09 -10.58 8.70
C LEU A 56 -4.70 -10.30 7.33
N LEU A 57 -4.34 -11.08 6.31
CA LEU A 57 -4.90 -10.96 4.97
C LEU A 57 -6.41 -11.20 4.96
N LEU A 58 -6.86 -12.32 5.56
CA LEU A 58 -8.28 -12.69 5.61
C LEU A 58 -9.12 -11.68 6.40
N LEU A 59 -8.60 -11.22 7.53
CA LEU A 59 -9.29 -10.24 8.37
C LEU A 59 -9.34 -8.86 7.71
N SER A 60 -8.28 -8.45 6.98
CA SER A 60 -8.30 -7.23 6.17
C SER A 60 -9.38 -7.32 5.09
N GLY A 61 -9.50 -8.46 4.40
CA GLY A 61 -10.56 -8.70 3.44
C GLY A 61 -11.96 -8.67 4.06
N ALA A 62 -12.14 -9.27 5.26
CA ALA A 62 -13.42 -9.23 5.97
C ALA A 62 -13.80 -7.79 6.38
N PHE A 63 -12.87 -7.02 6.95
CA PHE A 63 -13.12 -5.60 7.25
C PHE A 63 -13.40 -4.79 6.00
N PHE A 64 -12.68 -5.01 4.91
CA PHE A 64 -12.96 -4.37 3.63
C PHE A 64 -14.37 -4.66 3.16
N GLY A 65 -14.82 -5.93 3.20
CA GLY A 65 -16.19 -6.31 2.84
C GLY A 65 -17.24 -5.62 3.70
N ILE A 66 -17.04 -5.59 5.04
CA ILE A 66 -17.94 -4.90 5.97
C ILE A 66 -18.00 -3.39 5.65
N LEU A 67 -16.85 -2.74 5.48
CA LEU A 67 -16.78 -1.31 5.17
C LEU A 67 -17.39 -1.00 3.79
N THR A 68 -17.23 -1.89 2.81
CA THR A 68 -17.89 -1.76 1.50
C THR A 68 -19.40 -1.73 1.65
N VAL A 69 -19.99 -2.65 2.43
CA VAL A 69 -21.43 -2.63 2.70
C VAL A 69 -21.85 -1.32 3.38
N VAL A 70 -21.12 -0.86 4.40
CA VAL A 70 -21.42 0.40 5.10
C VAL A 70 -21.37 1.59 4.14
N VAL A 71 -20.33 1.70 3.32
CA VAL A 71 -20.19 2.79 2.33
C VAL A 71 -21.29 2.71 1.28
N THR A 72 -21.60 1.51 0.76
CA THR A 72 -22.68 1.33 -0.21
C THR A 72 -24.01 1.82 0.34
N VAL A 73 -24.38 1.40 1.57
CA VAL A 73 -25.61 1.87 2.21
C VAL A 73 -25.62 3.40 2.42
N ALA A 74 -24.47 3.99 2.78
CA ALA A 74 -24.36 5.44 2.97
C ALA A 74 -24.42 6.23 1.65
N VAL A 75 -23.97 5.64 0.54
CA VAL A 75 -23.95 6.29 -0.79
C VAL A 75 -25.29 6.17 -1.52
N ILE A 76 -26.10 5.14 -1.25
CA ILE A 76 -27.42 4.95 -1.90
C ILE A 76 -28.29 6.21 -1.87
N PRO A 77 -28.51 6.90 -0.72
CA PRO A 77 -29.32 8.11 -0.70
C PRO A 77 -28.76 9.23 -1.59
N VAL A 78 -27.44 9.38 -1.65
CA VAL A 78 -26.77 10.36 -2.49
C VAL A 78 -27.03 10.05 -3.95
N LEU A 79 -26.87 8.79 -4.37
CA LEU A 79 -27.14 8.35 -5.75
C LEU A 79 -28.61 8.55 -6.13
N LEU A 80 -29.55 8.19 -5.26
CA LEU A 80 -30.98 8.38 -5.52
C LEU A 80 -31.38 9.85 -5.70
N LEU A 81 -30.64 10.78 -5.05
CA LEU A 81 -30.92 12.23 -5.14
C LEU A 81 -30.18 12.91 -6.29
N THR A 82 -29.00 12.42 -6.69
CA THR A 82 -28.14 13.09 -7.69
C THR A 82 -28.16 12.43 -9.06
N ASP A 83 -28.19 11.10 -9.12
CA ASP A 83 -28.15 10.33 -10.37
C ASP A 83 -28.75 8.93 -10.14
N PRO A 84 -30.11 8.81 -10.04
CA PRO A 84 -30.78 7.56 -9.65
C PRO A 84 -30.59 6.43 -10.65
N ASP A 85 -30.37 6.73 -11.93
CA ASP A 85 -30.23 5.75 -13.00
C ASP A 85 -28.79 5.22 -13.14
N TYR A 86 -27.81 5.92 -12.56
CA TYR A 86 -26.39 5.60 -12.70
C TYR A 86 -26.03 4.16 -12.26
N PRO A 87 -26.49 3.65 -11.09
CA PRO A 87 -26.18 2.27 -10.69
C PRO A 87 -26.69 1.22 -11.68
N ALA A 88 -27.88 1.42 -12.24
CA ALA A 88 -28.45 0.52 -13.25
C ALA A 88 -27.66 0.60 -14.57
N GLN A 89 -27.26 1.79 -14.98
CA GLN A 89 -26.45 1.99 -16.19
C GLN A 89 -25.06 1.33 -16.06
N VAL A 90 -24.40 1.44 -14.90
CA VAL A 90 -23.12 0.76 -14.65
C VAL A 90 -23.30 -0.75 -14.67
N ALA A 91 -24.35 -1.28 -14.02
CA ALA A 91 -24.64 -2.71 -14.01
C ALA A 91 -24.95 -3.26 -15.41
N ALA A 92 -25.56 -2.45 -16.27
CA ALA A 92 -25.85 -2.79 -17.66
C ALA A 92 -24.64 -2.58 -18.61
N GLY A 93 -23.54 -2.02 -18.13
CA GLY A 93 -22.37 -1.68 -18.94
C GLY A 93 -22.57 -0.50 -19.90
N THR A 94 -23.63 0.31 -19.69
CA THR A 94 -23.94 1.49 -20.51
C THR A 94 -23.37 2.78 -19.96
N ALA A 95 -22.79 2.75 -18.76
CA ALA A 95 -22.02 3.83 -18.15
C ALA A 95 -20.74 3.29 -17.53
N ALA A 96 -19.67 4.09 -17.57
CA ALA A 96 -18.40 3.76 -16.91
C ALA A 96 -18.53 3.87 -15.38
N ALA A 97 -17.80 3.02 -14.67
CA ALA A 97 -17.75 3.08 -13.21
C ALA A 97 -17.05 4.34 -12.70
N LEU A 98 -16.16 4.93 -13.49
CA LEU A 98 -15.52 6.21 -13.23
C LEU A 98 -15.64 7.10 -14.49
N ASP A 99 -16.35 8.20 -14.34
CA ASP A 99 -16.58 9.22 -15.37
C ASP A 99 -16.49 10.61 -14.73
N THR A 100 -15.58 11.44 -15.20
CA THR A 100 -15.32 12.77 -14.64
C THR A 100 -16.44 13.76 -14.99
N GLN A 101 -17.31 13.46 -15.95
CA GLN A 101 -18.54 14.21 -16.18
C GLN A 101 -19.66 13.84 -15.19
N ARG A 102 -19.43 12.85 -14.35
CA ARG A 102 -20.31 12.41 -13.26
C ARG A 102 -19.55 12.45 -11.92
N PRO A 103 -19.46 13.59 -11.22
CA PRO A 103 -18.66 13.73 -9.99
C PRO A 103 -18.98 12.69 -8.91
N VAL A 104 -20.24 12.22 -8.84
CA VAL A 104 -20.63 11.15 -7.91
C VAL A 104 -19.92 9.83 -8.22
N SER A 105 -19.65 9.52 -9.49
CA SER A 105 -18.90 8.32 -9.87
C SER A 105 -17.46 8.37 -9.38
N VAL A 106 -16.81 9.55 -9.50
CA VAL A 106 -15.46 9.79 -8.99
C VAL A 106 -15.44 9.60 -7.48
N LEU A 107 -16.40 10.18 -6.75
CA LEU A 107 -16.50 10.05 -5.30
C LEU A 107 -16.65 8.57 -4.89
N VAL A 108 -17.60 7.86 -5.48
CA VAL A 108 -17.88 6.44 -5.15
C VAL A 108 -16.67 5.57 -5.46
N SER A 109 -16.08 5.69 -6.64
CA SER A 109 -14.92 4.91 -7.05
C SER A 109 -13.73 5.14 -6.12
N MET A 110 -13.39 6.40 -5.80
CA MET A 110 -12.27 6.71 -4.93
C MET A 110 -12.51 6.22 -3.49
N VAL A 111 -13.70 6.47 -2.92
CA VAL A 111 -14.01 6.05 -1.54
C VAL A 111 -14.02 4.53 -1.42
N SER A 112 -14.52 3.79 -2.41
CA SER A 112 -14.51 2.32 -2.42
C SER A 112 -13.10 1.73 -2.31
N ILE A 113 -12.08 2.44 -2.80
CA ILE A 113 -10.67 2.04 -2.70
C ILE A 113 -10.07 2.53 -1.36
N ILE A 114 -10.37 3.77 -0.96
CA ILE A 114 -9.82 4.38 0.28
C ILE A 114 -10.12 3.52 1.51
N ILE A 115 -11.29 2.88 1.58
CA ILE A 115 -11.67 2.03 2.73
C ILE A 115 -10.77 0.80 2.93
N MET A 116 -9.95 0.41 1.95
CA MET A 116 -8.93 -0.61 2.12
C MET A 116 -7.89 -0.22 3.19
N LEU A 117 -7.58 1.08 3.31
CA LEU A 117 -6.62 1.58 4.29
C LEU A 117 -7.07 1.30 5.74
N PRO A 118 -8.24 1.78 6.21
CA PRO A 118 -8.70 1.44 7.56
C PRO A 118 -8.93 -0.06 7.75
N ALA A 119 -9.31 -0.81 6.72
CA ALA A 119 -9.49 -2.26 6.81
C ALA A 119 -8.19 -2.97 7.21
N VAL A 120 -7.07 -2.64 6.56
CA VAL A 120 -5.75 -3.21 6.91
C VAL A 120 -5.29 -2.78 8.29
N LEU A 121 -5.43 -1.50 8.64
CA LEU A 121 -5.02 -0.99 9.95
C LEU A 121 -5.82 -1.63 11.09
N LEU A 122 -7.13 -1.80 10.94
CA LEU A 122 -7.99 -2.48 11.90
C LEU A 122 -7.57 -3.95 12.08
N ALA A 123 -7.29 -4.66 11.00
CA ALA A 123 -6.82 -6.04 11.06
C ALA A 123 -5.49 -6.17 11.81
N MET A 124 -4.53 -5.26 11.56
CA MET A 124 -3.27 -5.20 12.31
C MET A 124 -3.49 -4.95 13.80
N LEU A 125 -4.41 -4.05 14.15
CA LEU A 125 -4.77 -3.75 15.54
C LEU A 125 -5.34 -4.97 16.24
N VAL A 126 -6.34 -5.64 15.65
CA VAL A 126 -7.02 -6.80 16.23
C VAL A 126 -6.05 -7.96 16.44
N LEU A 127 -5.14 -8.22 15.50
CA LEU A 127 -4.14 -9.28 15.60
C LEU A 127 -2.94 -8.93 16.49
N GLY A 128 -2.88 -7.69 16.99
CA GLY A 128 -1.76 -7.22 17.82
C GLY A 128 -0.45 -7.09 17.05
N MET A 129 -0.48 -6.92 15.73
CA MET A 129 0.71 -6.76 14.88
C MET A 129 1.27 -5.34 15.04
N ARG A 130 2.01 -5.13 16.10
CA ARG A 130 2.56 -3.82 16.50
C ARG A 130 4.08 -3.76 16.36
N PRO A 131 4.64 -2.56 16.11
CA PRO A 131 3.97 -1.26 15.87
C PRO A 131 3.30 -1.22 14.49
N ILE A 132 2.09 -0.65 14.41
CA ILE A 132 1.31 -0.54 13.15
C ILE A 132 2.10 0.21 12.07
N GLY A 133 2.97 1.12 12.49
CA GLY A 133 3.81 1.89 11.56
C GLY A 133 4.75 1.05 10.68
N LEU A 134 4.93 -0.26 10.97
CA LEU A 134 5.67 -1.19 10.10
C LEU A 134 5.07 -1.33 8.71
N ILE A 135 3.79 -1.01 8.54
CA ILE A 135 3.15 -0.99 7.22
C ILE A 135 3.75 0.12 6.33
N TRP A 136 4.20 1.23 6.90
CA TRP A 136 4.76 2.36 6.17
C TRP A 136 6.23 2.16 5.79
N SER A 137 7.05 1.75 6.76
CA SER A 137 8.50 1.60 6.54
C SER A 137 9.20 0.84 7.66
N VAL A 138 10.45 0.50 7.42
CA VAL A 138 11.38 -0.04 8.44
C VAL A 138 11.57 0.90 9.63
N ALA A 139 11.33 2.21 9.47
CA ALA A 139 11.35 3.18 10.57
C ALA A 139 10.07 3.16 11.41
N ALA A 140 9.11 2.26 11.10
CA ALA A 140 7.78 2.15 11.73
C ALA A 140 6.98 3.48 11.70
N ARG A 141 7.21 4.31 10.69
CA ARG A 141 6.51 5.58 10.43
C ARG A 141 6.72 6.02 8.99
N MET A 142 5.85 6.92 8.50
CA MET A 142 6.10 7.61 7.23
C MET A 142 7.30 8.55 7.39
N ARG A 143 8.25 8.48 6.45
CA ARG A 143 9.43 9.36 6.38
C ARG A 143 9.08 10.58 5.52
N TRP A 144 8.32 11.53 6.09
CA TRP A 144 7.74 12.68 5.37
C TRP A 144 8.75 13.49 4.56
N GLY A 145 9.96 13.70 5.09
CA GLY A 145 11.02 14.41 4.36
C GLY A 145 11.52 13.64 3.13
N LEU A 146 11.50 12.30 3.17
CA LEU A 146 11.78 11.46 2.00
C LEU A 146 10.61 11.52 1.01
N LEU A 147 9.38 11.34 1.49
CA LEU A 147 8.18 11.39 0.66
C LEU A 147 8.10 12.71 -0.14
N GLY A 148 8.31 13.86 0.51
CA GLY A 148 8.27 15.16 -0.17
C GLY A 148 9.32 15.31 -1.27
N ARG A 149 10.55 14.81 -1.06
CA ARG A 149 11.60 14.80 -2.10
C ARG A 149 11.22 13.89 -3.26
N LEU A 150 10.67 12.71 -2.96
CA LEU A 150 10.26 11.74 -3.97
C LEU A 150 9.04 12.22 -4.74
N PHE A 151 8.15 12.99 -4.12
CA PHE A 151 7.03 13.63 -4.81
C PHE A 151 7.51 14.60 -5.90
N VAL A 152 8.49 15.45 -5.60
CA VAL A 152 9.10 16.34 -6.61
C VAL A 152 9.75 15.54 -7.75
N ILE A 153 10.48 14.47 -7.43
CA ILE A 153 11.09 13.58 -8.43
C ILE A 153 10.01 12.90 -9.28
N SER A 154 8.87 12.51 -8.67
CA SER A 154 7.74 11.91 -9.39
C SER A 154 7.17 12.86 -10.43
N VAL A 155 7.03 14.15 -10.11
CA VAL A 155 6.56 15.16 -11.08
C VAL A 155 7.49 15.22 -12.30
N LEU A 156 8.79 15.26 -12.09
CA LEU A 156 9.76 15.22 -13.18
C LEU A 156 9.68 13.91 -13.99
N ALA A 157 9.60 12.78 -13.31
CA ALA A 157 9.55 11.48 -13.97
C ALA A 157 8.28 11.29 -14.80
N ILE A 158 7.12 11.73 -14.27
CA ILE A 158 5.84 11.68 -15.00
C ILE A 158 5.84 12.67 -16.19
N ALA A 159 6.46 13.84 -16.04
CA ALA A 159 6.64 14.73 -17.18
C ALA A 159 7.46 14.08 -18.30
N VAL A 160 8.58 13.43 -17.97
CA VAL A 160 9.41 12.69 -18.94
C VAL A 160 8.61 11.51 -19.53
N MET A 161 7.86 10.77 -18.72
CA MET A 161 6.99 9.69 -19.16
C MET A 161 6.04 10.15 -20.27
N ASN A 162 5.31 11.22 -20.00
CA ASN A 162 4.33 11.76 -20.97
C ASN A 162 5.02 12.33 -22.23
N LEU A 163 6.10 13.09 -22.08
CA LEU A 163 6.84 13.64 -23.22
C LEU A 163 7.40 12.55 -24.13
N VAL A 164 7.99 11.50 -23.55
CA VAL A 164 8.51 10.36 -24.32
C VAL A 164 7.38 9.56 -24.95
N GLY A 165 6.27 9.36 -24.23
CA GLY A 165 5.08 8.67 -24.75
C GLY A 165 4.47 9.41 -25.95
N ILE A 166 4.29 10.75 -25.83
CA ILE A 166 3.78 11.58 -26.92
C ILE A 166 4.74 11.54 -28.12
N ALA A 167 6.06 11.68 -27.89
CA ALA A 167 7.05 11.61 -28.98
C ALA A 167 7.04 10.24 -29.67
N ALA A 168 6.91 9.14 -28.90
CA ALA A 168 6.78 7.80 -29.45
C ALA A 168 5.49 7.63 -30.24
N GLY A 169 4.35 8.16 -29.76
CA GLY A 169 3.08 8.15 -30.47
C GLY A 169 3.16 8.83 -31.83
N VAL A 170 3.72 10.04 -31.87
CA VAL A 170 3.91 10.79 -33.15
C VAL A 170 4.78 10.02 -34.15
N LEU A 171 5.76 9.23 -33.66
CA LEU A 171 6.68 8.50 -34.54
C LEU A 171 6.17 7.10 -34.97
N LEU A 172 5.40 6.45 -34.13
CA LEU A 172 5.05 5.03 -34.28
C LEU A 172 3.59 4.77 -34.65
N GLU A 173 2.69 5.70 -34.29
CA GLU A 173 1.26 5.51 -34.49
C GLU A 173 0.78 6.32 -35.71
N PRO A 174 -0.09 5.77 -36.58
CA PRO A 174 -0.68 6.51 -37.68
C PRO A 174 -1.45 7.71 -37.12
N ALA A 175 -1.40 8.84 -37.80
CA ALA A 175 -2.24 9.98 -37.47
C ALA A 175 -3.71 9.57 -37.49
N THR A 176 -4.37 9.62 -36.34
CA THR A 176 -5.82 9.42 -36.24
C THR A 176 -6.52 10.60 -36.88
N ASP A 177 -7.56 10.33 -37.69
CA ASP A 177 -8.38 11.39 -38.28
C ASP A 177 -9.02 12.23 -37.16
N PRO A 178 -8.73 13.54 -37.07
CA PRO A 178 -9.33 14.40 -36.04
C PRO A 178 -10.86 14.41 -36.07
N ALA A 179 -11.47 14.10 -37.22
CA ALA A 179 -12.92 14.02 -37.37
C ALA A 179 -13.53 12.77 -36.71
N ALA A 180 -12.73 11.70 -36.50
CA ALA A 180 -13.20 10.49 -35.83
C ALA A 180 -13.25 10.64 -34.28
N ALA A 181 -12.56 11.61 -33.73
CA ALA A 181 -12.52 11.89 -32.28
C ALA A 181 -13.67 12.81 -31.80
N ALA A 182 -14.47 13.37 -32.70
CA ALA A 182 -15.58 14.27 -32.38
C ALA A 182 -16.85 13.51 -31.98
N ASN A 183 -16.79 12.65 -30.96
CA ASN A 183 -17.96 12.34 -30.18
C ASN A 183 -18.22 13.52 -29.24
N GLU A 184 -18.98 14.52 -29.74
CA GLU A 184 -19.44 15.67 -28.95
C GLU A 184 -20.47 15.22 -27.88
N THR A 185 -20.01 14.50 -26.87
CA THR A 185 -20.73 14.51 -25.59
C THR A 185 -20.59 15.91 -25.04
N ALA A 186 -21.71 16.59 -24.77
CA ALA A 186 -21.69 17.95 -24.27
C ALA A 186 -20.85 18.03 -22.99
N PHE A 187 -19.68 18.68 -23.04
CA PHE A 187 -18.75 18.81 -21.93
C PHE A 187 -19.32 19.78 -20.88
N ASP A 188 -19.58 19.30 -19.67
CA ASP A 188 -20.01 20.13 -18.54
C ASP A 188 -18.78 20.56 -17.72
N ALA A 189 -18.37 21.81 -17.89
CA ALA A 189 -17.24 22.40 -17.17
C ALA A 189 -17.45 22.41 -15.65
N ARG A 190 -18.69 22.47 -15.15
CA ARG A 190 -19.01 22.45 -13.72
C ARG A 190 -18.78 21.03 -13.15
N ALA A 191 -19.26 20.02 -13.84
CA ALA A 191 -19.02 18.63 -13.47
C ALA A 191 -17.51 18.31 -13.48
N ALA A 192 -16.78 18.75 -14.52
CA ALA A 192 -15.35 18.62 -14.63
C ALA A 192 -14.60 19.28 -13.47
N LEU A 193 -14.98 20.51 -13.08
CA LEU A 193 -14.38 21.22 -11.94
C LEU A 193 -14.62 20.48 -10.62
N LEU A 194 -15.84 20.00 -10.38
CA LEU A 194 -16.18 19.24 -9.18
C LEU A 194 -15.38 17.92 -9.13
N SER A 195 -15.28 17.21 -10.24
CA SER A 195 -14.46 15.98 -10.36
C SER A 195 -12.98 16.28 -10.12
N MET A 196 -12.44 17.38 -10.66
CA MET A 196 -11.07 17.80 -10.42
C MET A 196 -10.81 18.07 -8.93
N LEU A 197 -11.72 18.73 -8.23
CA LEU A 197 -11.62 18.97 -6.78
C LEU A 197 -11.64 17.64 -5.99
N LEU A 198 -12.50 16.70 -6.37
CA LEU A 198 -12.52 15.37 -5.78
C LEU A 198 -11.22 14.60 -6.05
N VAL A 199 -10.69 14.66 -7.27
CA VAL A 199 -9.40 14.05 -7.64
C VAL A 199 -8.27 14.61 -6.78
N LEU A 200 -8.17 15.94 -6.66
CA LEU A 200 -7.14 16.59 -5.85
C LEU A 200 -7.20 16.18 -4.37
N LEU A 201 -8.39 15.99 -3.83
CA LEU A 201 -8.58 15.61 -2.43
C LEU A 201 -8.42 14.12 -2.17
N LEU A 202 -8.94 13.26 -3.05
CA LEU A 202 -9.11 11.82 -2.77
C LEU A 202 -7.98 10.96 -3.34
N VAL A 203 -7.35 11.33 -4.45
CA VAL A 203 -6.28 10.54 -5.08
C VAL A 203 -5.10 10.24 -4.14
N PRO A 204 -4.62 11.17 -3.27
CA PRO A 204 -3.56 10.82 -2.32
C PRO A 204 -3.95 9.70 -1.37
N LEU A 205 -5.20 9.67 -0.93
CA LEU A 205 -5.74 8.64 -0.03
C LEU A 205 -5.96 7.32 -0.80
N GLN A 206 -6.54 7.40 -1.99
CA GLN A 206 -6.80 6.27 -2.87
C GLN A 206 -5.49 5.54 -3.24
N SER A 207 -4.50 6.25 -3.80
CA SER A 207 -3.20 5.68 -4.15
C SER A 207 -2.47 5.13 -2.92
N THR A 208 -2.54 5.83 -1.78
CA THR A 208 -1.95 5.32 -0.53
C THR A 208 -2.63 4.04 -0.06
N ALA A 209 -3.95 3.92 -0.18
CA ALA A 209 -4.70 2.72 0.20
C ALA A 209 -4.27 1.51 -0.65
N GLU A 210 -4.12 1.69 -1.95
CA GLU A 210 -3.62 0.65 -2.85
C GLU A 210 -2.17 0.26 -2.53
N GLU A 211 -1.28 1.24 -2.27
CA GLU A 211 0.10 0.92 -1.89
C GLU A 211 0.18 0.17 -0.55
N ILE A 212 -0.67 0.50 0.43
CA ILE A 212 -0.77 -0.23 1.70
C ILE A 212 -1.20 -1.68 1.47
N VAL A 213 -2.15 -1.93 0.56
CA VAL A 213 -2.60 -3.29 0.29
C VAL A 213 -1.55 -4.06 -0.49
N PHE A 214 -1.10 -3.57 -1.65
CA PHE A 214 -0.25 -4.33 -2.55
C PHE A 214 1.21 -4.36 -2.12
N ARG A 215 1.77 -3.24 -1.66
CA ARG A 215 3.19 -3.13 -1.25
C ARG A 215 3.36 -3.20 0.27
N GLY A 216 2.33 -2.87 1.04
CA GLY A 216 2.32 -3.06 2.50
C GLY A 216 1.91 -4.48 2.87
N LEU A 217 0.62 -4.80 2.78
CA LEU A 217 0.04 -6.04 3.27
C LEU A 217 0.54 -7.27 2.49
N PHE A 218 0.29 -7.35 1.16
CA PHE A 218 0.63 -8.54 0.38
C PHE A 218 2.13 -8.83 0.38
N MET A 219 2.99 -7.82 0.20
CA MET A 219 4.44 -8.02 0.25
C MET A 219 4.90 -8.54 1.61
N GLN A 220 4.38 -8.00 2.72
CA GLN A 220 4.78 -8.42 4.06
C GLN A 220 4.19 -9.79 4.43
N VAL A 221 2.98 -10.12 3.97
CA VAL A 221 2.39 -11.45 4.15
C VAL A 221 3.21 -12.51 3.44
N LEU A 222 3.53 -12.32 2.16
CA LEU A 222 4.37 -13.26 1.39
C LEU A 222 5.79 -13.34 1.97
N GLY A 223 6.40 -12.21 2.31
CA GLY A 223 7.73 -12.13 2.88
C GLY A 223 7.84 -12.73 4.29
N ALA A 224 6.74 -12.92 5.01
CA ALA A 224 6.74 -13.62 6.27
C ALA A 224 7.13 -15.10 6.11
N TRP A 225 6.83 -15.71 4.96
CA TRP A 225 7.17 -17.10 4.65
C TRP A 225 8.29 -17.22 3.62
N LEU A 226 8.33 -16.34 2.62
CA LEU A 226 9.27 -16.41 1.50
C LEU A 226 10.43 -15.42 1.72
N ARG A 227 11.68 -15.95 1.72
CA ARG A 227 12.88 -15.11 1.88
C ARG A 227 13.21 -14.31 0.62
N ASN A 228 12.99 -14.93 -0.55
CA ASN A 228 13.29 -14.30 -1.82
C ASN A 228 12.29 -13.14 -2.08
N PRO A 229 12.75 -11.88 -2.19
CA PRO A 229 11.89 -10.72 -2.34
C PRO A 229 11.11 -10.70 -3.66
N TRP A 230 11.58 -11.40 -4.69
CA TRP A 230 10.94 -11.39 -6.01
C TRP A 230 9.52 -11.95 -5.98
N PHE A 231 9.22 -12.94 -5.15
CA PHE A 231 7.84 -13.40 -4.96
C PHE A 231 6.94 -12.31 -4.36
N ALA A 232 7.46 -11.58 -3.37
CA ALA A 232 6.74 -10.48 -2.75
C ALA A 232 6.63 -9.25 -3.67
N ILE A 233 7.49 -9.10 -4.65
CA ILE A 233 7.43 -8.04 -5.66
C ILE A 233 6.47 -8.41 -6.79
N LEU A 234 6.66 -9.57 -7.43
CA LEU A 234 5.97 -9.90 -8.68
C LEU A 234 4.52 -10.35 -8.47
N ILE A 235 4.26 -11.20 -7.46
CA ILE A 235 2.89 -11.72 -7.25
C ILE A 235 1.89 -10.60 -6.97
N PRO A 236 2.13 -9.66 -6.01
CA PRO A 236 1.21 -8.56 -5.80
C PRO A 236 1.13 -7.58 -6.99
N SER A 237 2.21 -7.44 -7.79
CA SER A 237 2.20 -6.56 -8.97
C SER A 237 1.35 -7.13 -10.09
N ILE A 238 1.39 -8.45 -10.32
CA ILE A 238 0.50 -9.14 -11.26
C ILE A 238 -0.95 -9.02 -10.78
N GLY A 239 -1.20 -9.28 -9.48
CA GLY A 239 -2.53 -9.10 -8.88
C GLY A 239 -3.05 -7.67 -9.04
N PHE A 240 -2.20 -6.66 -8.83
CA PHE A 240 -2.55 -5.25 -9.02
C PHE A 240 -2.96 -4.96 -10.48
N ALA A 241 -2.18 -5.40 -11.46
CA ALA A 241 -2.49 -5.22 -12.87
C ALA A 241 -3.81 -5.90 -13.25
N SER A 242 -4.04 -7.13 -12.78
CA SER A 242 -5.24 -7.92 -13.13
C SER A 242 -6.57 -7.33 -12.62
N LEU A 243 -6.52 -6.39 -11.68
CA LEU A 243 -7.71 -5.68 -11.18
C LEU A 243 -8.06 -4.43 -11.99
N HIS A 244 -7.27 -4.09 -13.02
CA HIS A 244 -7.54 -2.97 -13.92
C HIS A 244 -8.24 -3.46 -15.18
N ILE A 245 -9.08 -2.57 -15.76
CA ILE A 245 -9.93 -2.93 -16.91
C ILE A 245 -9.30 -2.64 -18.27
N TYR A 246 -8.00 -2.28 -18.28
CA TYR A 246 -7.32 -1.83 -19.49
C TYR A 246 -7.03 -2.96 -20.49
N ASP A 247 -6.67 -2.57 -21.71
CA ASP A 247 -6.11 -3.46 -22.72
C ASP A 247 -4.71 -3.99 -22.31
N ILE A 248 -4.11 -4.80 -23.18
CA ILE A 248 -2.80 -5.41 -22.88
C ILE A 248 -1.69 -4.35 -22.63
N TRP A 249 -1.72 -3.24 -23.36
CA TRP A 249 -0.70 -2.19 -23.19
C TRP A 249 -0.87 -1.45 -21.86
N GLY A 250 -2.11 -1.12 -21.51
CA GLY A 250 -2.45 -0.55 -20.22
C GLY A 250 -2.15 -1.48 -19.06
N LEU A 251 -2.46 -2.78 -19.17
CA LEU A 251 -2.13 -3.79 -18.16
C LEU A 251 -0.62 -3.95 -17.97
N LEU A 252 0.17 -3.93 -19.06
CA LEU A 252 1.63 -3.96 -18.99
C LEU A 252 2.18 -2.70 -18.32
N ALA A 253 1.64 -1.51 -18.65
CA ALA A 253 2.04 -0.26 -18.03
C ALA A 253 1.75 -0.24 -16.52
N VAL A 254 0.53 -0.61 -16.10
CA VAL A 254 0.15 -0.70 -14.69
C VAL A 254 0.97 -1.77 -13.95
N GLY A 255 1.18 -2.92 -14.57
CA GLY A 255 2.03 -3.99 -14.02
C GLY A 255 3.47 -3.56 -13.82
N LEU A 256 4.03 -2.80 -14.77
CA LEU A 256 5.37 -2.26 -14.67
C LEU A 256 5.48 -1.20 -13.56
N LEU A 257 4.50 -0.27 -13.47
CA LEU A 257 4.41 0.68 -12.35
C LEU A 257 4.37 -0.08 -11.02
N GLY A 258 3.56 -1.13 -10.97
CA GLY A 258 3.42 -2.02 -9.83
C GLY A 258 4.72 -2.68 -9.40
N ALA A 259 5.43 -3.28 -10.34
CA ALA A 259 6.67 -3.99 -10.09
C ALA A 259 7.82 -3.04 -9.67
N VAL A 260 7.94 -1.88 -10.32
CA VAL A 260 8.95 -0.86 -9.97
C VAL A 260 8.66 -0.27 -8.59
N SER A 261 7.40 0.03 -8.28
CA SER A 261 6.97 0.51 -6.95
C SER A 261 7.29 -0.51 -5.85
N ALA A 262 6.98 -1.80 -6.06
CA ALA A 262 7.29 -2.87 -5.13
C ALA A 262 8.81 -3.07 -4.96
N TRP A 263 9.57 -3.03 -6.05
CA TRP A 263 11.02 -3.11 -6.01
C TRP A 263 11.66 -1.93 -5.26
N LEU A 264 11.18 -0.70 -5.50
CA LEU A 264 11.65 0.48 -4.76
C LEU A 264 11.26 0.41 -3.29
N THR A 265 10.07 -0.08 -2.95
CA THR A 265 9.64 -0.33 -1.57
C THR A 265 10.61 -1.27 -0.86
N TRP A 266 10.99 -2.37 -1.51
CA TRP A 266 12.01 -3.29 -0.97
C TRP A 266 13.38 -2.62 -0.88
N ARG A 267 13.83 -1.87 -1.90
CA ARG A 267 15.15 -1.23 -1.95
C ARG A 267 15.31 -0.08 -0.96
N THR A 268 14.25 0.65 -0.67
CA THR A 268 14.26 1.81 0.24
C THR A 268 13.73 1.49 1.63
N GLY A 269 13.14 0.31 1.82
CA GLY A 269 12.58 -0.11 3.09
C GLY A 269 11.31 0.63 3.49
N GLY A 270 10.47 1.07 2.53
CA GLY A 270 9.20 1.75 2.81
C GLY A 270 8.42 2.18 1.59
N LEU A 271 7.18 2.60 1.82
CA LEU A 271 6.18 2.92 0.80
C LEU A 271 6.37 4.30 0.14
N GLU A 272 7.27 5.15 0.62
CA GLU A 272 7.35 6.56 0.21
C GLU A 272 7.54 6.74 -1.29
N ALA A 273 8.38 5.89 -1.92
CA ALA A 273 8.60 5.94 -3.37
C ALA A 273 7.36 5.49 -4.14
N ALA A 274 6.74 4.41 -3.72
CA ALA A 274 5.54 3.86 -4.32
C ALA A 274 4.37 4.86 -4.24
N ILE A 275 4.11 5.42 -3.06
CA ILE A 275 3.06 6.43 -2.86
C ILE A 275 3.33 7.67 -3.72
N ALA A 276 4.56 8.18 -3.73
CA ALA A 276 4.88 9.42 -4.46
C ALA A 276 4.61 9.30 -5.97
N ILE A 277 5.14 8.24 -6.60
CA ILE A 277 4.96 8.06 -8.05
C ILE A 277 3.51 7.75 -8.41
N HIS A 278 2.82 6.95 -7.59
CA HIS A 278 1.43 6.56 -7.82
C HIS A 278 0.48 7.76 -7.72
N VAL A 279 0.61 8.58 -6.67
CA VAL A 279 -0.20 9.79 -6.51
C VAL A 279 -0.03 10.74 -7.69
N VAL A 280 1.22 11.01 -8.12
CA VAL A 280 1.48 11.94 -9.25
C VAL A 280 0.97 11.35 -10.56
N ASN A 281 1.17 10.03 -10.78
CA ASN A 281 0.63 9.35 -11.95
C ASN A 281 -0.90 9.51 -12.04
N ASN A 282 -1.61 9.23 -10.94
CA ASN A 282 -3.07 9.30 -10.93
C ASN A 282 -3.58 10.75 -10.99
N TYR A 283 -2.86 11.71 -10.42
CA TYR A 283 -3.19 13.14 -10.61
C TYR A 283 -3.15 13.55 -12.08
N VAL A 284 -2.14 13.10 -12.81
CA VAL A 284 -2.02 13.43 -14.24
C VAL A 284 -3.08 12.68 -15.06
N ALA A 285 -3.26 11.38 -14.83
CA ALA A 285 -4.24 10.58 -15.55
C ALA A 285 -5.69 11.09 -15.36
N PHE A 286 -6.13 11.23 -14.10
CA PHE A 286 -7.48 11.74 -13.82
C PHE A 286 -7.63 13.24 -14.12
N GLY A 287 -6.53 14.00 -14.03
CA GLY A 287 -6.52 15.42 -14.41
C GLY A 287 -6.74 15.62 -15.91
N ILE A 288 -6.08 14.84 -16.76
CA ILE A 288 -6.27 14.85 -18.22
C ILE A 288 -7.70 14.41 -18.54
N MET A 289 -8.19 13.33 -17.93
CA MET A 289 -9.57 12.84 -18.09
C MET A 289 -10.60 13.91 -17.70
N ALA A 290 -10.43 14.56 -16.54
CA ALA A 290 -11.35 15.60 -16.08
C ALA A 290 -11.28 16.88 -16.92
N SER A 291 -10.17 17.17 -17.61
CA SER A 291 -10.04 18.31 -18.50
C SER A 291 -10.76 18.13 -19.85
N GLY A 292 -11.08 16.89 -20.24
CA GLY A 292 -11.63 16.56 -21.55
C GLY A 292 -10.67 16.80 -22.73
N LEU A 293 -9.36 17.07 -22.48
CA LEU A 293 -8.38 17.40 -23.52
C LEU A 293 -8.21 16.30 -24.58
N THR A 294 -8.41 15.05 -24.20
CA THR A 294 -8.30 13.89 -25.12
C THR A 294 -9.63 13.49 -25.75
N GLY A 295 -10.72 14.20 -25.41
CA GLY A 295 -12.08 13.79 -25.77
C GLY A 295 -12.68 12.68 -24.90
N GLU A 296 -11.87 12.03 -24.07
CA GLU A 296 -12.30 10.99 -23.15
C GLU A 296 -12.40 11.53 -21.71
N THR A 297 -13.57 11.35 -21.11
CA THR A 297 -13.87 11.81 -19.74
C THR A 297 -14.14 10.65 -18.77
N ALA A 298 -14.15 9.43 -19.28
CA ALA A 298 -14.44 8.22 -18.53
C ALA A 298 -13.34 7.17 -18.71
N GLN A 299 -13.16 6.32 -17.72
CA GLN A 299 -12.21 5.23 -17.78
C GLN A 299 -12.75 4.12 -18.70
N THR A 300 -11.98 3.75 -19.73
CA THR A 300 -12.34 2.76 -20.75
C THR A 300 -11.34 1.61 -20.81
N THR A 301 -11.67 0.55 -21.54
CA THR A 301 -10.78 -0.60 -21.76
C THR A 301 -9.68 -0.32 -22.78
N GLY A 302 -9.79 0.75 -23.58
CA GLY A 302 -8.87 1.07 -24.68
C GLY A 302 -7.75 2.06 -24.31
N ASP A 303 -7.51 2.33 -23.04
CA ASP A 303 -6.65 3.43 -22.58
C ASP A 303 -5.13 3.14 -22.66
N GLY A 304 -4.69 2.08 -23.33
CA GLY A 304 -3.29 1.71 -23.48
C GLY A 304 -2.74 1.85 -24.90
N SER A 305 -1.42 2.15 -25.03
CA SER A 305 -0.72 2.08 -26.32
C SER A 305 0.73 1.64 -26.14
N ALA A 306 1.35 1.13 -27.23
CA ALA A 306 2.78 0.80 -27.22
C ALA A 306 3.65 2.04 -26.94
N ALA A 307 3.26 3.19 -27.47
CA ALA A 307 3.93 4.47 -27.23
C ALA A 307 3.84 4.89 -25.76
N GLY A 308 2.66 4.74 -25.14
CA GLY A 308 2.45 4.94 -23.71
C GLY A 308 3.35 4.05 -22.86
N LEU A 309 3.50 2.77 -23.21
CA LEU A 309 4.41 1.85 -22.51
C LEU A 309 5.88 2.27 -22.64
N ILE A 310 6.33 2.78 -23.79
CA ILE A 310 7.68 3.31 -23.98
C ILE A 310 7.90 4.51 -23.04
N GLY A 311 6.96 5.44 -23.00
CA GLY A 311 6.99 6.56 -22.06
C GLY A 311 7.05 6.10 -20.61
N GLN A 312 6.22 5.11 -20.24
CA GLN A 312 6.20 4.50 -18.91
C GLN A 312 7.57 3.94 -18.51
N ILE A 313 8.23 3.20 -19.39
CA ILE A 313 9.58 2.65 -19.16
C ILE A 313 10.58 3.77 -18.89
N ALA A 314 10.60 4.83 -19.74
CA ALA A 314 11.52 5.94 -19.62
C ALA A 314 11.32 6.70 -18.29
N GLY A 315 10.08 7.06 -17.96
CA GLY A 315 9.76 7.77 -16.73
C GLY A 315 10.07 6.97 -15.48
N LEU A 316 9.70 5.69 -15.44
CA LEU A 316 9.99 4.82 -14.29
C LEU A 316 11.48 4.53 -14.12
N ALA A 317 12.26 4.40 -15.20
CA ALA A 317 13.71 4.26 -15.13
C ALA A 317 14.36 5.50 -14.50
N LEU A 318 13.94 6.70 -14.94
CA LEU A 318 14.39 7.96 -14.36
C LEU A 318 14.00 8.07 -12.88
N PHE A 319 12.75 7.76 -12.56
CA PHE A 319 12.26 7.78 -11.18
C PHE A 319 13.06 6.86 -10.28
N ALA A 320 13.27 5.61 -10.69
CA ALA A 320 14.02 4.62 -9.95
C ALA A 320 15.47 5.08 -9.69
N TRP A 321 16.13 5.59 -10.72
CA TRP A 321 17.50 6.07 -10.61
C TRP A 321 17.63 7.25 -9.65
N LEU A 322 16.76 8.27 -9.77
CA LEU A 322 16.79 9.45 -8.89
C LEU A 322 16.40 9.08 -7.44
N THR A 323 15.40 8.20 -7.27
CA THR A 323 14.99 7.71 -5.95
C THR A 323 16.15 7.06 -5.22
N LEU A 324 16.87 6.14 -5.87
CA LEU A 324 18.02 5.47 -5.25
C LEU A 324 19.15 6.47 -4.92
N ARG A 325 19.39 7.47 -5.75
CA ARG A 325 20.37 8.53 -5.46
C ARG A 325 19.99 9.37 -4.23
N VAL A 326 18.72 9.79 -4.14
CA VAL A 326 18.24 10.58 -2.99
C VAL A 326 18.24 9.72 -1.72
N PHE A 327 17.84 8.46 -1.82
CA PHE A 327 17.82 7.54 -0.69
C PHE A 327 19.23 7.31 -0.12
N THR A 328 20.21 6.99 -0.96
CA THR A 328 21.59 6.72 -0.54
C THR A 328 22.26 7.96 0.04
N ARG A 329 22.06 9.15 -0.58
CA ARG A 329 22.62 10.42 -0.07
C ARG A 329 21.95 10.86 1.24
N GLY A 330 20.71 10.47 1.47
CA GLY A 330 19.94 10.84 2.67
C GLY A 330 20.24 10.02 3.91
N GLY A 331 21.08 8.96 3.82
CA GLY A 331 21.43 8.10 4.95
C GLY A 331 20.26 7.33 5.56
N TYR A 332 19.19 7.09 4.81
CA TYR A 332 18.00 6.37 5.30
C TYR A 332 18.29 4.88 5.50
N GLY A 333 17.78 4.31 6.60
CA GLY A 333 17.86 2.88 6.87
C GLY A 333 16.98 2.07 5.89
N ARG A 334 17.52 0.94 5.42
CA ARG A 334 16.84 0.00 4.52
C ARG A 334 16.24 -1.19 5.25
N GLN A 335 16.82 -1.56 6.38
CA GLN A 335 16.47 -2.73 7.18
C GLN A 335 16.15 -2.32 8.61
N ARG A 336 15.48 -3.21 9.35
CA ARG A 336 15.13 -3.04 10.75
C ARG A 336 15.63 -4.23 11.57
N ILE A 337 16.11 -3.95 12.76
CA ILE A 337 16.39 -4.92 13.82
C ILE A 337 15.38 -4.68 14.94
N ASP A 338 14.67 -5.71 15.35
CA ASP A 338 13.70 -5.67 16.44
C ASP A 338 14.17 -6.55 17.61
N LEU A 339 13.72 -6.21 18.82
CA LEU A 339 13.92 -7.00 20.01
C LEU A 339 12.72 -7.93 20.22
N ILE A 340 12.96 -9.24 20.18
CA ILE A 340 11.93 -10.25 20.41
C ILE A 340 12.19 -11.01 21.71
N GLN A 341 11.13 -11.36 22.43
CA GLN A 341 11.23 -12.20 23.60
C GLN A 341 11.19 -13.68 23.20
N HIS A 342 12.25 -14.38 23.50
CA HIS A 342 12.32 -15.83 23.39
C HIS A 342 12.10 -16.46 24.76
N THR A 343 11.13 -17.35 24.89
CA THR A 343 10.97 -18.19 26.08
C THR A 343 11.82 -19.44 25.85
N SER A 344 12.97 -19.55 26.54
CA SER A 344 13.72 -20.79 26.53
C SER A 344 13.05 -21.80 27.43
N ALA A 345 12.69 -22.97 26.90
CA ALA A 345 12.29 -24.09 27.74
C ALA A 345 13.45 -24.43 28.73
N PRO A 346 13.13 -24.83 29.97
CA PRO A 346 14.16 -25.30 30.90
C PRO A 346 14.93 -26.44 30.25
N LYS A 347 16.26 -26.35 30.24
CA LYS A 347 17.11 -27.47 29.85
C LYS A 347 16.90 -28.56 30.90
N GLU A 348 16.23 -29.63 30.57
CA GLU A 348 16.21 -30.83 31.42
C GLU A 348 17.66 -31.21 31.70
N ARG A 349 18.09 -31.12 32.97
CA ARG A 349 19.35 -31.72 33.38
C ARG A 349 19.18 -33.21 33.28
N GLY A 350 19.76 -33.78 32.23
CA GLY A 350 19.88 -35.23 32.14
C GLY A 350 20.52 -35.74 33.43
N THR A 351 19.78 -36.52 34.16
CA THR A 351 20.27 -37.34 35.26
C THR A 351 21.20 -38.39 34.62
N ARG A 352 22.48 -38.22 34.89
CA ARG A 352 23.45 -39.34 34.74
C ARG A 352 23.38 -40.23 35.97
#